data_e22a50b8c078bbffa3daf2e924d1d8ac
#
_entry.id   e22a50b8c078bbffa3daf2e924d1d8ac
#
_cell.length_a   1.000
_cell.length_b   1.000
_cell.length_c   1.000
_cell.angle_alpha   90.00
_cell.angle_beta   90.00
_cell.angle_gamma   90.00
#
_symmetry.space_group_name_H-M   'P 1'
#
loop_
_entity.id
_entity.type
_entity.pdbx_description
1 polymer ?
#
loop_
_entity_poly.entity_id
_entity_poly.type
_entity_poly.pdbx_seq_one_letter_code
_entity_poly.pdbx_strand_id
1 'polypeptide(L)'
;MLFRSLAITYLASQAYGFTPSSFVRPASTTSLHVATDPEVSGTVNPLEGLVTKEANIKPTKRTKPTLDPFNPDFDAIQSVPYDAAFPNSTKEYKTVVHEETGHVLNVPFRRVHLDDPDQPHIDLYDTSGPRDINPKDGIPKIRKEWVDKREGKFERYTQMHFAKKGIITEEMLFVAERENVEPEFVRSEVARGRAIICSNKRHLELEPQIIGRMFKVKINANIGNSAITSSIEEEVEKLQWSTLWGGDTLMDLSTGKHIHQTREWIMRNSAIPVGTVPIYQALEKVDGIAEDLTWEVFRDTLIEQAEQGVDYFTIHAGVLLRYVPMTVSRKTGIVSRGGSIHAKWNIFHHKENFAYEHWDEILDICAKYDIALSIGDGLRPGSIYDANDESQFAELKTQGELTKRAWEKDVQVMNEGPGHVPLHKIPENMRNQLDWCHEAPFYTLGPLATDIAPGYDHITSAIGAANIASLGTAMLCYVTPKEHLGLPNRDDVKAGIIAYKIAAHAADLAKGLPGAQDRDDALSKARFEFRWNDQFNLALDPVTARAFHDETLDSDASKSSHFCSMCGPKFCSMKITEDVRAYAEENGYGIDEEAIKAGMNEMSEKYKEMGNQLYLKDVENIVNPLDGLAA
;
A
#
# COMPACT_ATOMS: atom_id res chain seq x y z
N MET A 1 37.91 46.30 -1.77
CA MET A 1 39.22 45.66 -2.01
C MET A 1 38.95 44.31 -2.63
N LEU A 2 39.15 44.27 -3.91
CA LEU A 2 39.93 43.36 -4.77
C LEU A 2 39.41 41.90 -4.82
N PHE A 3 38.69 41.58 -5.86
CA PHE A 3 39.00 40.88 -7.13
C PHE A 3 39.99 39.68 -6.98
N ARG A 4 39.53 38.49 -7.41
CA ARG A 4 40.12 37.78 -8.55
C ARG A 4 39.26 36.59 -9.03
N SER A 5 38.82 36.73 -10.27
CA SER A 5 38.39 35.68 -11.19
C SER A 5 39.56 34.73 -11.51
N LEU A 6 39.22 33.47 -11.86
CA LEU A 6 40.00 32.72 -12.87
C LEU A 6 39.05 31.76 -13.62
N ALA A 7 38.91 32.06 -14.90
CA ALA A 7 38.36 31.19 -15.94
C ALA A 7 39.46 30.29 -16.47
N ILE A 8 39.17 29.04 -16.83
CA ILE A 8 39.97 28.20 -17.74
C ILE A 8 38.98 27.48 -18.68
N THR A 9 38.92 27.94 -19.80
CA THR A 9 39.03 27.69 -21.22
C THR A 9 39.00 26.23 -21.68
N TYR A 10 38.01 25.94 -22.53
CA TYR A 10 37.94 25.17 -23.76
C TYR A 10 39.18 24.40 -24.22
N LEU A 11 38.96 23.14 -24.64
CA LEU A 11 39.53 22.57 -25.84
C LEU A 11 38.57 21.57 -26.49
N ALA A 12 38.20 21.88 -27.72
CA ALA A 12 37.43 21.08 -28.66
C ALA A 12 38.36 20.26 -29.56
N SER A 13 37.82 19.22 -30.14
CA SER A 13 37.95 18.61 -31.47
C SER A 13 38.08 17.09 -31.34
N GLN A 14 37.55 16.22 -32.17
CA GLN A 14 37.18 16.24 -33.59
C GLN A 14 36.16 15.13 -33.89
N ALA A 15 35.26 15.45 -34.66
CA ALA A 15 34.52 14.83 -35.73
C ALA A 15 34.91 13.42 -36.21
N TYR A 16 33.90 12.56 -36.29
CA TYR A 16 33.74 11.60 -37.40
C TYR A 16 32.32 11.68 -37.92
N GLY A 17 32.22 12.11 -39.18
CA GLY A 17 30.98 12.19 -39.92
C GLY A 17 30.54 10.83 -40.43
N PHE A 18 29.24 10.59 -40.42
CA PHE A 18 28.58 9.62 -41.29
C PHE A 18 27.41 10.30 -42.01
N THR A 19 27.53 10.31 -43.33
CA THR A 19 26.50 10.75 -44.28
C THR A 19 25.39 9.71 -44.40
N PRO A 20 24.14 10.11 -44.63
CA PRO A 20 23.02 9.16 -44.80
C PRO A 20 23.00 8.66 -46.25
N SER A 21 23.04 7.34 -46.44
CA SER A 21 22.71 6.71 -47.69
C SER A 21 21.22 6.37 -47.75
N SER A 22 20.59 6.94 -48.76
CA SER A 22 19.26 6.62 -49.23
C SER A 22 19.14 5.14 -49.63
N PHE A 23 18.15 4.44 -49.07
CA PHE A 23 17.64 3.18 -49.64
C PHE A 23 16.16 3.29 -49.97
N VAL A 24 15.91 3.00 -51.25
CA VAL A 24 14.65 2.95 -51.96
C VAL A 24 13.80 1.78 -51.48
N ARG A 25 12.51 2.02 -51.32
CA ARG A 25 11.49 0.96 -51.16
C ARG A 25 11.26 0.20 -52.45
N PRO A 26 10.99 -1.10 -52.41
CA PRO A 26 10.03 -1.71 -53.32
C PRO A 26 8.73 -2.08 -52.62
N ALA A 27 7.64 -1.68 -53.24
CA ALA A 27 6.32 -2.14 -52.94
C ALA A 27 6.13 -3.59 -53.47
N SER A 28 5.63 -4.48 -52.61
CA SER A 28 4.89 -5.65 -53.08
C SER A 28 3.76 -5.95 -52.15
N THR A 29 2.57 -5.69 -52.63
CA THR A 29 1.29 -6.18 -52.09
C THR A 29 1.20 -7.69 -52.29
N THR A 30 1.15 -8.42 -51.19
CA THR A 30 0.62 -9.80 -51.19
C THR A 30 -0.40 -9.90 -50.09
N SER A 31 -1.64 -9.99 -50.51
CA SER A 31 -2.78 -10.33 -49.65
C SER A 31 -2.65 -11.77 -49.16
N LEU A 32 -2.43 -11.96 -47.89
CA LEU A 32 -2.61 -13.26 -47.22
C LEU A 32 -4.05 -13.36 -46.71
N HIS A 33 -4.82 -14.22 -47.35
CA HIS A 33 -6.06 -14.75 -46.79
C HIS A 33 -5.70 -15.54 -45.52
N VAL A 34 -6.10 -15.05 -44.37
CA VAL A 34 -6.12 -15.82 -43.14
C VAL A 34 -7.47 -16.55 -43.10
N ALA A 35 -7.38 -17.87 -43.20
CA ALA A 35 -8.52 -18.75 -42.92
C ALA A 35 -8.88 -18.60 -41.44
N THR A 36 -10.14 -18.30 -41.17
CA THR A 36 -10.71 -18.31 -39.83
C THR A 36 -11.04 -19.75 -39.45
N ASP A 37 -10.21 -20.34 -38.58
CA ASP A 37 -10.63 -21.47 -37.78
C ASP A 37 -11.13 -20.95 -36.41
N PRO A 38 -12.34 -21.27 -36.01
CA PRO A 38 -12.86 -20.91 -34.72
C PRO A 38 -12.65 -22.08 -33.73
N GLU A 39 -11.62 -22.00 -32.94
CA GLU A 39 -11.53 -22.72 -31.65
C GLU A 39 -10.08 -22.68 -31.10
N VAL A 40 -9.74 -21.61 -30.40
CA VAL A 40 -8.90 -21.66 -29.18
C VAL A 40 -9.20 -20.36 -28.40
N SER A 41 -10.26 -20.36 -27.64
CA SER A 41 -10.48 -19.40 -26.57
C SER A 41 -10.06 -20.05 -25.27
N GLY A 42 -9.02 -19.56 -24.67
CA GLY A 42 -8.61 -20.01 -23.34
C GLY A 42 -7.17 -19.67 -23.02
N THR A 43 -6.86 -18.37 -22.93
CA THR A 43 -5.70 -17.98 -22.12
C THR A 43 -6.05 -18.19 -20.67
N VAL A 44 -5.82 -19.40 -20.18
CA VAL A 44 -5.85 -19.71 -18.74
C VAL A 44 -4.71 -18.92 -18.11
N ASN A 45 -5.03 -17.97 -17.25
CA ASN A 45 -4.05 -17.32 -16.39
C ASN A 45 -3.41 -18.42 -15.51
N PRO A 46 -2.10 -18.67 -15.60
CA PRO A 46 -1.46 -19.74 -14.83
C PRO A 46 -1.65 -19.60 -13.31
N LEU A 47 -1.94 -18.40 -12.83
CA LEU A 47 -2.16 -18.11 -11.42
C LEU A 47 -3.59 -18.43 -10.95
N GLU A 48 -4.60 -18.39 -11.84
CA GLU A 48 -5.98 -18.74 -11.46
C GLU A 48 -6.14 -20.21 -11.04
N GLY A 49 -5.35 -21.10 -11.60
CA GLY A 49 -5.40 -22.51 -11.29
C GLY A 49 -4.73 -22.92 -9.97
N LEU A 50 -3.71 -22.17 -9.54
CA LEU A 50 -2.91 -22.49 -8.37
C LEU A 50 -3.56 -22.06 -7.05
N VAL A 51 -4.10 -20.85 -7.01
CA VAL A 51 -4.75 -20.29 -5.80
C VAL A 51 -6.07 -20.99 -5.50
N THR A 52 -6.77 -21.51 -6.53
CA THR A 52 -8.11 -22.09 -6.38
C THR A 52 -8.13 -23.58 -6.02
N LYS A 53 -7.05 -24.32 -6.25
CA LYS A 53 -7.06 -25.78 -6.02
C LYS A 53 -6.84 -26.21 -4.58
N GLU A 54 -6.05 -25.47 -3.81
CA GLU A 54 -5.70 -25.88 -2.43
C GLU A 54 -6.57 -25.26 -1.33
N ALA A 55 -7.18 -24.10 -1.58
CA ALA A 55 -8.00 -23.41 -0.57
C ALA A 55 -9.52 -23.66 -0.70
N ASN A 56 -9.99 -24.52 -1.63
CA ASN A 56 -11.41 -24.65 -1.97
C ASN A 56 -12.09 -23.30 -2.38
N ILE A 57 -11.30 -22.31 -2.74
CA ILE A 57 -11.78 -20.97 -3.13
C ILE A 57 -12.16 -21.06 -4.61
N LYS A 58 -13.44 -21.23 -4.89
CA LYS A 58 -13.93 -21.16 -6.28
C LYS A 58 -13.85 -19.71 -6.77
N PRO A 59 -13.38 -19.45 -8.02
CA PRO A 59 -13.45 -18.13 -8.59
C PRO A 59 -14.91 -17.66 -8.58
N THR A 60 -15.16 -16.47 -8.04
CA THR A 60 -16.50 -15.87 -8.06
C THR A 60 -16.93 -15.66 -9.51
N LYS A 61 -18.06 -16.23 -9.89
CA LYS A 61 -18.71 -15.84 -11.14
C LYS A 61 -19.10 -14.38 -11.00
N ARG A 62 -18.86 -13.57 -12.04
CA ARG A 62 -19.37 -12.19 -12.08
C ARG A 62 -20.83 -12.22 -11.70
N THR A 63 -21.19 -11.55 -10.62
CA THR A 63 -22.58 -11.42 -10.18
C THR A 63 -23.33 -10.50 -11.14
N LYS A 64 -24.59 -10.76 -11.32
CA LYS A 64 -25.46 -9.81 -12.03
C LYS A 64 -25.56 -8.54 -11.21
N PRO A 65 -25.81 -7.36 -11.83
CA PRO A 65 -26.06 -6.14 -11.08
C PRO A 65 -27.11 -6.38 -9.98
N THR A 66 -26.88 -5.75 -8.83
CA THR A 66 -27.82 -5.81 -7.69
C THR A 66 -29.22 -5.43 -8.16
N LEU A 67 -30.18 -6.32 -7.96
CA LEU A 67 -31.58 -6.09 -8.35
C LEU A 67 -32.32 -5.20 -7.35
N ASP A 68 -32.00 -5.33 -6.08
CA ASP A 68 -32.53 -4.52 -4.97
C ASP A 68 -31.40 -3.95 -4.14
N PRO A 69 -31.05 -2.66 -4.29
CA PRO A 69 -29.94 -2.03 -3.57
C PRO A 69 -30.18 -1.90 -2.06
N PHE A 70 -31.42 -2.07 -1.59
CA PHE A 70 -31.76 -2.05 -0.18
C PHE A 70 -31.70 -3.43 0.49
N ASN A 71 -31.65 -4.50 -0.32
CA ASN A 71 -31.55 -5.87 0.17
C ASN A 71 -30.67 -6.73 -0.78
N PRO A 72 -29.36 -6.46 -0.83
CA PRO A 72 -28.42 -7.21 -1.64
C PRO A 72 -28.38 -8.70 -1.25
N ASP A 73 -28.03 -9.56 -2.20
CA ASP A 73 -27.85 -10.99 -1.97
C ASP A 73 -26.40 -11.31 -1.62
N PHE A 74 -26.07 -11.24 -0.34
CA PHE A 74 -24.73 -11.55 0.16
C PHE A 74 -24.45 -13.06 0.26
N ASP A 75 -25.42 -13.93 0.07
CA ASP A 75 -25.18 -15.39 0.04
C ASP A 75 -24.34 -15.80 -1.19
N ALA A 76 -24.28 -14.92 -2.19
CA ALA A 76 -23.42 -15.08 -3.37
C ALA A 76 -21.93 -14.77 -3.08
N ILE A 77 -21.61 -14.10 -1.96
CA ILE A 77 -20.24 -13.77 -1.56
C ILE A 77 -19.59 -14.98 -0.88
N GLN A 78 -18.45 -15.41 -1.36
CA GLN A 78 -17.61 -16.36 -0.65
C GLN A 78 -16.70 -15.62 0.34
N SER A 79 -17.06 -15.65 1.62
CA SER A 79 -16.10 -15.30 2.66
C SER A 79 -15.00 -16.37 2.70
N VAL A 80 -13.74 -15.91 2.74
CA VAL A 80 -12.61 -16.82 2.99
C VAL A 80 -12.43 -16.92 4.50
N PRO A 81 -12.48 -18.11 5.07
CA PRO A 81 -12.17 -18.30 6.48
C PRO A 81 -10.78 -17.73 6.82
N TYR A 82 -10.65 -17.13 7.98
CA TYR A 82 -9.39 -16.50 8.41
C TYR A 82 -8.24 -17.51 8.48
N ASP A 83 -8.49 -18.70 8.99
CA ASP A 83 -7.56 -19.81 9.08
C ASP A 83 -7.13 -20.37 7.72
N ALA A 84 -8.00 -20.28 6.71
CA ALA A 84 -7.64 -20.66 5.34
C ALA A 84 -6.67 -19.66 4.68
N ALA A 85 -6.81 -18.35 5.01
CA ALA A 85 -5.88 -17.33 4.53
C ALA A 85 -4.57 -17.30 5.33
N PHE A 86 -4.67 -17.54 6.64
CA PHE A 86 -3.53 -17.48 7.57
C PHE A 86 -3.46 -18.74 8.42
N PRO A 87 -3.02 -19.87 7.85
CA PRO A 87 -2.83 -21.09 8.59
C PRO A 87 -1.91 -20.87 9.80
N ASN A 88 -2.20 -21.57 10.91
CA ASN A 88 -1.45 -21.46 12.16
C ASN A 88 -1.38 -20.05 12.77
N SER A 89 -2.38 -19.21 12.47
CA SER A 89 -2.51 -17.88 13.08
C SER A 89 -3.84 -17.76 13.82
N THR A 90 -3.81 -17.05 14.94
CA THR A 90 -5.01 -16.70 15.71
C THR A 90 -5.19 -15.19 15.76
N LYS A 91 -6.46 -14.74 15.83
CA LYS A 91 -6.76 -13.34 16.11
C LYS A 91 -6.82 -13.16 17.60
N GLU A 92 -5.93 -12.34 18.13
CA GLU A 92 -5.80 -12.04 19.55
C GLU A 92 -6.11 -10.57 19.81
N TYR A 93 -6.33 -10.22 21.09
CA TYR A 93 -6.65 -8.86 21.50
C TYR A 93 -5.79 -8.45 22.70
N LYS A 94 -5.17 -7.28 22.58
CA LYS A 94 -4.58 -6.60 23.74
C LYS A 94 -5.64 -5.70 24.36
N THR A 95 -5.81 -5.80 25.67
CA THR A 95 -6.78 -5.01 26.42
C THR A 95 -6.10 -3.83 27.09
N VAL A 96 -6.57 -2.63 26.78
CA VAL A 96 -6.10 -1.37 27.37
C VAL A 96 -7.28 -0.65 28.01
N VAL A 97 -7.06 -0.03 29.15
CA VAL A 97 -8.09 0.75 29.86
C VAL A 97 -7.76 2.23 29.75
N HIS A 98 -8.72 3.01 29.26
CA HIS A 98 -8.58 4.45 29.23
C HIS A 98 -8.76 5.01 30.65
N GLU A 99 -7.71 5.64 31.22
CA GLU A 99 -7.66 6.02 32.64
C GLU A 99 -8.77 6.99 33.04
N GLU A 100 -9.06 8.00 32.22
CA GLU A 100 -10.06 9.02 32.57
C GLU A 100 -11.51 8.57 32.37
N THR A 101 -11.76 7.73 31.36
CA THR A 101 -13.14 7.34 31.01
C THR A 101 -13.52 5.98 31.56
N GLY A 102 -12.55 5.14 31.89
CA GLY A 102 -12.74 3.76 32.30
C GLY A 102 -13.15 2.81 31.14
N HIS A 103 -13.15 3.28 29.90
CA HIS A 103 -13.48 2.44 28.75
C HIS A 103 -12.40 1.37 28.55
N VAL A 104 -12.84 0.14 28.29
CA VAL A 104 -11.97 -1.00 27.98
C VAL A 104 -11.87 -1.12 26.46
N LEU A 105 -10.66 -1.03 25.95
CA LEU A 105 -10.34 -1.11 24.53
C LEU A 105 -9.70 -2.45 24.23
N ASN A 106 -10.23 -3.17 23.25
CA ASN A 106 -9.67 -4.43 22.79
C ASN A 106 -9.03 -4.21 21.41
N VAL A 107 -7.72 -4.13 21.37
CA VAL A 107 -6.96 -3.84 20.14
C VAL A 107 -6.53 -5.14 19.47
N PRO A 108 -7.00 -5.44 18.24
CA PRO A 108 -6.70 -6.70 17.57
C PRO A 108 -5.29 -6.74 17.02
N PHE A 109 -4.72 -7.96 17.03
CA PHE A 109 -3.51 -8.31 16.32
C PHE A 109 -3.57 -9.77 15.87
N ARG A 110 -2.72 -10.14 14.91
CA ARG A 110 -2.58 -11.51 14.43
C ARG A 110 -1.39 -12.16 15.11
N ARG A 111 -1.63 -13.20 15.88
CA ARG A 111 -0.57 -14.05 16.44
C ARG A 111 -0.28 -15.20 15.49
N VAL A 112 0.95 -15.26 14.98
CA VAL A 112 1.46 -16.37 14.20
C VAL A 112 2.17 -17.32 15.15
N HIS A 113 1.70 -18.58 15.24
CA HIS A 113 2.35 -19.62 16.03
C HIS A 113 3.49 -20.24 15.24
N LEU A 114 4.63 -20.45 15.88
CA LEU A 114 5.86 -20.93 15.27
C LEU A 114 6.33 -22.22 15.96
N ASP A 115 6.99 -23.07 15.19
CA ASP A 115 7.67 -24.27 15.69
C ASP A 115 9.06 -23.93 16.32
N ASP A 116 9.40 -22.65 16.41
CA ASP A 116 10.64 -22.17 17.04
C ASP A 116 10.54 -22.23 18.57
N PRO A 117 11.37 -23.04 19.27
CA PRO A 117 11.31 -23.12 20.72
C PRO A 117 11.72 -21.83 21.45
N ASP A 118 12.57 -21.02 20.82
CA ASP A 118 13.06 -19.75 21.39
C ASP A 118 12.06 -18.62 21.17
N GLN A 119 11.27 -18.71 20.09
CA GLN A 119 10.27 -17.70 19.71
C GLN A 119 8.96 -18.42 19.27
N PRO A 120 8.12 -18.88 20.21
CA PRO A 120 6.96 -19.71 19.89
C PRO A 120 5.84 -18.97 19.17
N HIS A 121 5.89 -17.66 19.09
CA HIS A 121 4.95 -16.84 18.31
C HIS A 121 5.51 -15.45 18.00
N ILE A 122 4.87 -14.79 17.02
CA ILE A 122 5.06 -13.38 16.72
C ILE A 122 3.70 -12.70 16.54
N ASP A 123 3.55 -11.49 17.08
CA ASP A 123 2.34 -10.69 16.96
C ASP A 123 2.48 -9.68 15.83
N LEU A 124 1.55 -9.71 14.88
CA LEU A 124 1.56 -8.88 13.70
C LEU A 124 0.37 -7.91 13.70
N TYR A 125 0.56 -6.73 13.12
CA TYR A 125 -0.49 -5.76 12.88
C TYR A 125 -1.63 -6.38 12.07
N ASP A 126 -2.88 -6.22 12.52
CA ASP A 126 -4.05 -6.81 11.89
C ASP A 126 -5.14 -5.78 11.62
N THR A 127 -5.62 -5.74 10.38
CA THR A 127 -6.71 -4.87 9.90
C THR A 127 -7.94 -5.66 9.44
N SER A 128 -7.94 -6.99 9.65
CA SER A 128 -8.98 -7.86 9.11
C SER A 128 -10.38 -7.61 9.67
N GLY A 129 -10.49 -6.86 10.77
CA GLY A 129 -11.76 -6.55 11.42
C GLY A 129 -12.45 -7.79 12.01
N PRO A 130 -13.65 -7.66 12.54
CA PRO A 130 -14.49 -8.79 12.94
C PRO A 130 -14.81 -9.70 11.75
N ARG A 131 -14.78 -11.03 11.98
CA ARG A 131 -14.97 -12.04 10.93
C ARG A 131 -16.22 -12.85 11.20
N ASP A 132 -16.65 -13.62 10.20
CA ASP A 132 -17.80 -14.55 10.27
C ASP A 132 -19.13 -13.86 10.61
N ILE A 133 -19.26 -12.59 10.22
CA ILE A 133 -20.47 -11.79 10.36
C ILE A 133 -21.15 -11.67 9.00
N ASN A 134 -22.48 -11.91 8.98
CA ASN A 134 -23.24 -11.69 7.76
C ASN A 134 -23.25 -10.18 7.44
N PRO A 135 -22.88 -9.76 6.23
CA PRO A 135 -22.88 -8.35 5.86
C PRO A 135 -24.21 -7.63 6.07
N LYS A 136 -25.33 -8.33 6.06
CA LYS A 136 -26.67 -7.76 6.35
C LYS A 136 -26.80 -7.25 7.78
N ASP A 137 -26.10 -7.88 8.72
CA ASP A 137 -26.14 -7.49 10.14
C ASP A 137 -25.20 -6.33 10.45
N GLY A 138 -24.19 -6.11 9.58
CA GLY A 138 -23.11 -5.18 9.84
C GLY A 138 -22.19 -5.61 10.98
N ILE A 139 -21.05 -4.96 11.12
CA ILE A 139 -20.07 -5.28 12.16
C ILE A 139 -20.33 -4.50 13.47
N PRO A 140 -19.78 -4.92 14.62
CA PRO A 140 -20.02 -4.30 15.92
C PRO A 140 -19.62 -2.82 15.98
N LYS A 141 -20.44 -2.00 16.62
CA LYS A 141 -20.25 -0.55 16.82
C LYS A 141 -19.38 -0.25 18.03
N ILE A 142 -18.10 -0.57 17.96
CA ILE A 142 -17.17 -0.50 19.11
C ILE A 142 -16.96 0.93 19.64
N ARG A 143 -17.13 1.96 18.80
CA ARG A 143 -16.91 3.36 19.19
C ARG A 143 -18.15 4.06 19.75
N LYS A 144 -19.30 3.38 19.80
CA LYS A 144 -20.57 4.03 20.20
C LYS A 144 -20.47 4.74 21.56
N GLU A 145 -19.97 4.05 22.58
CA GLU A 145 -19.88 4.62 23.93
C GLU A 145 -18.84 5.75 24.01
N TRP A 146 -17.74 5.65 23.25
CA TRP A 146 -16.70 6.69 23.19
C TRP A 146 -17.25 7.99 22.60
N VAL A 147 -17.98 7.88 21.50
CA VAL A 147 -18.59 9.02 20.82
C VAL A 147 -19.69 9.64 21.68
N ASP A 148 -20.64 8.83 22.19
CA ASP A 148 -21.77 9.31 22.99
C ASP A 148 -21.29 10.08 24.24
N LYS A 149 -20.18 9.65 24.86
CA LYS A 149 -19.61 10.29 26.05
C LYS A 149 -19.01 11.68 25.76
N ARG A 150 -18.50 11.91 24.54
CA ARG A 150 -17.84 13.17 24.12
C ARG A 150 -18.78 14.11 23.37
N GLU A 151 -19.80 13.59 22.68
CA GLU A 151 -20.70 14.41 21.86
C GLU A 151 -21.40 15.49 22.68
N GLY A 152 -21.41 16.73 22.20
CA GLY A 152 -22.04 17.89 22.83
C GLY A 152 -21.32 18.47 24.05
N LYS A 153 -20.16 17.94 24.46
CA LYS A 153 -19.39 18.44 25.61
C LYS A 153 -18.29 19.44 25.28
N PHE A 154 -17.87 19.48 24.02
CA PHE A 154 -16.77 20.31 23.56
C PHE A 154 -17.25 21.24 22.45
N GLU A 155 -16.56 22.37 22.28
CA GLU A 155 -16.82 23.36 21.23
C GLU A 155 -16.67 22.74 19.83
N ARG A 156 -15.66 21.88 19.66
CA ARG A 156 -15.41 21.15 18.43
C ARG A 156 -15.19 19.67 18.74
N TYR A 157 -15.58 18.82 17.82
CA TYR A 157 -15.43 17.37 17.94
C TYR A 157 -14.47 16.86 16.87
N THR A 158 -13.16 17.10 17.04
CA THR A 158 -12.13 16.53 16.17
C THR A 158 -10.96 15.99 16.99
N GLN A 159 -10.29 14.96 16.48
CA GLN A 159 -9.11 14.40 17.15
C GLN A 159 -8.01 15.48 17.32
N MET A 160 -7.84 16.35 16.33
CA MET A 160 -6.88 17.44 16.43
C MET A 160 -7.26 18.45 17.55
N HIS A 161 -8.55 18.76 17.72
CA HIS A 161 -9.00 19.62 18.81
C HIS A 161 -8.67 19.02 20.17
N PHE A 162 -9.02 17.75 20.38
CA PHE A 162 -8.69 17.05 21.61
C PHE A 162 -7.19 17.01 21.86
N ALA A 163 -6.40 16.66 20.83
CA ALA A 163 -4.95 16.63 20.92
C ALA A 163 -4.33 17.98 21.31
N LYS A 164 -4.80 19.08 20.71
CA LYS A 164 -4.36 20.45 21.05
C LYS A 164 -4.75 20.86 22.47
N LYS A 165 -5.84 20.31 23.02
CA LYS A 165 -6.26 20.51 24.41
C LYS A 165 -5.52 19.63 25.43
N GLY A 166 -4.59 18.76 24.97
CA GLY A 166 -3.87 17.85 25.82
C GLY A 166 -4.67 16.58 26.20
N ILE A 167 -5.79 16.34 25.53
CA ILE A 167 -6.67 15.19 25.79
C ILE A 167 -6.24 14.02 24.90
N ILE A 168 -5.96 12.87 25.54
CA ILE A 168 -5.77 11.60 24.86
C ILE A 168 -7.15 10.96 24.75
N THR A 169 -7.63 10.69 23.54
CA THR A 169 -8.91 10.04 23.30
C THR A 169 -8.77 8.52 23.28
N GLU A 170 -9.91 7.81 23.32
CA GLU A 170 -9.93 6.36 23.15
C GLU A 170 -9.31 5.97 21.79
N GLU A 171 -9.56 6.74 20.73
CA GLU A 171 -8.96 6.53 19.41
C GLU A 171 -7.43 6.68 19.46
N MET A 172 -6.90 7.68 20.15
CA MET A 172 -5.45 7.86 20.32
C MET A 172 -4.81 6.75 21.11
N LEU A 173 -5.47 6.28 22.19
CA LEU A 173 -5.00 5.16 23.00
C LEU A 173 -5.01 3.85 22.19
N PHE A 174 -6.08 3.62 21.43
CA PHE A 174 -6.21 2.45 20.55
C PHE A 174 -5.08 2.38 19.51
N VAL A 175 -4.79 3.49 18.83
CA VAL A 175 -3.70 3.51 17.83
C VAL A 175 -2.32 3.45 18.46
N ALA A 176 -2.13 3.99 19.68
CA ALA A 176 -0.88 3.88 20.41
C ALA A 176 -0.51 2.41 20.67
N GLU A 177 -1.48 1.62 21.14
CA GLU A 177 -1.29 0.19 21.36
C GLU A 177 -1.04 -0.57 20.04
N ARG A 178 -1.77 -0.20 18.98
CA ARG A 178 -1.64 -0.80 17.65
C ARG A 178 -0.27 -0.58 17.01
N GLU A 179 0.29 0.63 17.19
CA GLU A 179 1.60 1.03 16.67
C GLU A 179 2.75 0.70 17.63
N ASN A 180 2.44 0.26 18.84
CA ASN A 180 3.41 0.02 19.93
C ASN A 180 4.25 1.28 20.24
N VAL A 181 3.55 2.39 20.50
CA VAL A 181 4.14 3.69 20.85
C VAL A 181 3.41 4.31 22.04
N GLU A 182 4.02 5.30 22.68
CA GLU A 182 3.41 6.00 23.80
C GLU A 182 2.20 6.85 23.37
N PRO A 183 1.07 6.83 24.11
CA PRO A 183 -0.13 7.59 23.78
C PRO A 183 0.10 9.09 23.66
N GLU A 184 1.00 9.67 24.47
CA GLU A 184 1.38 11.08 24.39
C GLU A 184 2.13 11.41 23.09
N PHE A 185 2.90 10.47 22.56
CA PHE A 185 3.53 10.63 21.25
C PHE A 185 2.47 10.75 20.15
N VAL A 186 1.46 9.86 20.16
CA VAL A 186 0.31 9.94 19.23
C VAL A 186 -0.38 11.29 19.33
N ARG A 187 -0.75 11.70 20.57
CA ARG A 187 -1.40 12.99 20.82
C ARG A 187 -0.58 14.17 20.27
N SER A 188 0.73 14.17 20.54
CA SER A 188 1.60 15.27 20.14
C SER A 188 1.75 15.37 18.62
N GLU A 189 1.82 14.26 17.90
CA GLU A 189 1.90 14.26 16.44
C GLU A 189 0.58 14.72 15.78
N VAL A 190 -0.56 14.31 16.33
CA VAL A 190 -1.89 14.77 15.89
C VAL A 190 -2.06 16.27 16.18
N ALA A 191 -1.66 16.75 17.37
CA ALA A 191 -1.75 18.17 17.73
C ALA A 191 -0.93 19.08 16.80
N ARG A 192 0.20 18.58 16.29
CA ARG A 192 1.08 19.29 15.35
C ARG A 192 0.61 19.22 13.90
N GLY A 193 -0.39 18.38 13.58
CA GLY A 193 -0.83 18.10 12.22
C GLY A 193 0.08 17.18 11.42
N ARG A 194 1.06 16.49 12.05
CA ARG A 194 2.00 15.58 11.41
C ARG A 194 1.49 14.14 11.33
N ALA A 195 0.39 13.87 12.00
CA ALA A 195 -0.37 12.63 11.91
C ALA A 195 -1.88 12.92 12.00
N ILE A 196 -2.68 12.04 11.43
CA ILE A 196 -4.14 12.12 11.46
C ILE A 196 -4.75 10.78 11.86
N ILE A 197 -5.91 10.85 12.53
CA ILE A 197 -6.76 9.70 12.82
C ILE A 197 -8.09 9.96 12.13
N CYS A 198 -8.34 9.28 11.00
CA CYS A 198 -9.57 9.40 10.25
C CYS A 198 -10.69 8.64 10.99
N SER A 199 -11.59 9.36 11.65
CA SER A 199 -12.53 8.73 12.59
C SER A 199 -13.85 9.51 12.72
N ASN A 200 -14.61 9.57 11.62
CA ASN A 200 -15.93 10.21 11.65
C ASN A 200 -16.76 9.69 12.85
N LYS A 201 -17.38 10.59 13.56
CA LYS A 201 -18.22 10.24 14.72
C LYS A 201 -19.47 9.41 14.38
N ARG A 202 -19.82 9.30 13.08
CA ARG A 202 -20.92 8.45 12.58
C ARG A 202 -20.44 7.05 12.17
N HIS A 203 -19.13 6.84 12.00
CA HIS A 203 -18.55 5.53 11.73
C HIS A 203 -18.22 4.82 13.06
N LEU A 204 -19.24 4.25 13.66
CA LEU A 204 -19.15 3.66 15.00
C LEU A 204 -18.47 2.28 14.99
N GLU A 205 -18.43 1.62 13.85
CA GLU A 205 -17.84 0.31 13.59
C GLU A 205 -16.32 0.34 13.47
N LEU A 206 -15.74 1.52 13.29
CA LEU A 206 -14.34 1.75 13.00
C LEU A 206 -13.40 1.27 14.11
N GLU A 207 -12.38 0.50 13.74
CA GLU A 207 -11.16 0.28 14.51
C GLU A 207 -10.13 1.36 14.14
N PRO A 208 -9.83 2.33 15.02
CA PRO A 208 -9.00 3.49 14.68
C PRO A 208 -7.62 3.14 14.16
N GLN A 209 -7.14 3.95 13.21
CA GLN A 209 -5.79 3.89 12.67
C GLN A 209 -5.18 5.28 12.55
N ILE A 210 -3.85 5.37 12.60
CA ILE A 210 -3.12 6.62 12.44
C ILE A 210 -2.36 6.64 11.11
N ILE A 211 -2.38 7.78 10.43
CA ILE A 211 -1.63 8.05 9.22
C ILE A 211 -0.63 9.15 9.54
N GLY A 212 0.66 8.83 9.51
CA GLY A 212 1.72 9.79 9.83
C GLY A 212 3.09 9.21 9.51
N ARG A 213 4.05 10.07 9.15
CA ARG A 213 5.37 9.62 8.69
C ARG A 213 6.20 8.87 9.74
N MET A 214 5.91 9.10 11.04
CA MET A 214 6.60 8.46 12.17
C MET A 214 5.95 7.15 12.62
N PHE A 215 4.95 6.69 11.90
CA PHE A 215 4.20 5.46 12.12
C PHE A 215 4.39 4.49 10.96
N LYS A 216 3.91 3.26 11.11
CA LYS A 216 3.92 2.28 10.00
C LYS A 216 3.21 2.87 8.79
N VAL A 217 3.78 2.66 7.61
CA VAL A 217 3.19 3.13 6.35
C VAL A 217 1.86 2.44 6.11
N LYS A 218 0.81 3.22 5.87
CA LYS A 218 -0.54 2.72 5.62
C LYS A 218 -0.80 2.51 4.12
N ILE A 219 -1.69 1.59 3.81
CA ILE A 219 -2.09 1.27 2.45
C ILE A 219 -3.58 1.55 2.29
N ASN A 220 -3.91 2.38 1.31
CA ASN A 220 -5.27 2.58 0.87
C ASN A 220 -5.60 1.68 -0.32
N ALA A 221 -6.74 0.97 -0.24
CA ALA A 221 -7.31 0.23 -1.35
C ALA A 221 -8.46 1.02 -1.98
N ASN A 222 -8.45 1.18 -3.30
CA ASN A 222 -9.56 1.77 -4.05
C ASN A 222 -10.51 0.68 -4.52
N ILE A 223 -11.78 0.81 -4.17
CA ILE A 223 -12.87 0.00 -4.72
C ILE A 223 -13.95 0.92 -5.28
N GLY A 224 -15.00 0.36 -5.80
CA GLY A 224 -16.15 1.11 -6.31
C GLY A 224 -16.69 0.53 -7.60
N ASN A 225 -18.02 0.58 -7.76
CA ASN A 225 -18.68 0.16 -8.97
C ASN A 225 -18.56 1.23 -10.08
N SER A 226 -18.79 0.78 -11.31
CA SER A 226 -18.94 1.68 -12.46
C SER A 226 -20.32 1.49 -13.12
N ALA A 227 -20.67 2.38 -14.04
CA ALA A 227 -21.93 2.25 -14.80
C ALA A 227 -22.05 0.96 -15.60
N ILE A 228 -20.93 0.26 -15.83
CA ILE A 228 -20.84 -0.92 -16.71
C ILE A 228 -20.69 -2.22 -15.91
N THR A 229 -20.04 -2.19 -14.74
CA THR A 229 -19.65 -3.41 -14.04
C THR A 229 -19.57 -3.20 -12.52
N SER A 230 -19.64 -4.32 -11.82
CA SER A 230 -19.66 -4.50 -10.37
C SER A 230 -21.01 -4.24 -9.72
N SER A 231 -21.30 -5.01 -8.68
CA SER A 231 -22.51 -4.93 -7.87
C SER A 231 -22.18 -4.49 -6.45
N ILE A 232 -23.19 -4.20 -5.64
CA ILE A 232 -23.01 -3.88 -4.21
C ILE A 232 -22.32 -5.05 -3.50
N GLU A 233 -22.73 -6.28 -3.79
CA GLU A 233 -22.19 -7.50 -3.22
C GLU A 233 -20.70 -7.64 -3.55
N GLU A 234 -20.30 -7.40 -4.80
CA GLU A 234 -18.88 -7.45 -5.21
C GLU A 234 -18.04 -6.37 -4.51
N GLU A 235 -18.61 -5.17 -4.27
CA GLU A 235 -17.87 -4.12 -3.56
C GLU A 235 -17.68 -4.46 -2.08
N VAL A 236 -18.67 -5.05 -1.41
CA VAL A 236 -18.53 -5.54 -0.04
C VAL A 236 -17.55 -6.72 0.03
N GLU A 237 -17.55 -7.61 -0.98
CA GLU A 237 -16.56 -8.68 -1.10
C GLU A 237 -15.14 -8.10 -1.21
N LYS A 238 -14.94 -7.10 -2.08
CA LYS A 238 -13.64 -6.42 -2.24
C LYS A 238 -13.19 -5.71 -0.96
N LEU A 239 -14.11 -5.10 -0.20
CA LEU A 239 -13.81 -4.56 1.12
C LEU A 239 -13.29 -5.65 2.07
N GLN A 240 -14.04 -6.76 2.24
CA GLN A 240 -13.65 -7.85 3.12
C GLN A 240 -12.32 -8.50 2.70
N TRP A 241 -12.10 -8.59 1.39
CA TRP A 241 -10.85 -9.09 0.82
C TRP A 241 -9.69 -8.13 1.09
N SER A 242 -9.92 -6.83 0.92
CA SER A 242 -8.93 -5.80 1.23
C SER A 242 -8.46 -5.84 2.69
N THR A 243 -9.40 -5.87 3.62
CA THR A 243 -9.07 -5.91 5.06
C THR A 243 -8.38 -7.20 5.46
N LEU A 244 -8.78 -8.33 4.89
CA LEU A 244 -8.15 -9.64 5.14
C LEU A 244 -6.66 -9.62 4.79
N TRP A 245 -6.29 -9.05 3.67
CA TRP A 245 -4.89 -9.02 3.20
C TRP A 245 -4.08 -7.83 3.69
N GLY A 246 -4.67 -7.00 4.57
CA GLY A 246 -3.95 -5.95 5.29
C GLY A 246 -4.06 -4.56 4.67
N GLY A 247 -5.12 -4.28 3.91
CA GLY A 247 -5.51 -2.91 3.57
C GLY A 247 -5.81 -2.12 4.83
N ASP A 248 -5.23 -0.92 4.96
CA ASP A 248 -5.33 -0.11 6.17
C ASP A 248 -6.46 0.91 6.07
N THR A 249 -6.73 1.43 4.89
CA THR A 249 -7.86 2.30 4.56
C THR A 249 -8.49 1.86 3.25
N LEU A 250 -9.70 2.35 3.00
CA LEU A 250 -10.44 2.08 1.78
C LEU A 250 -10.95 3.38 1.19
N MET A 251 -10.96 3.52 -0.14
CA MET A 251 -11.73 4.56 -0.82
C MET A 251 -12.82 3.94 -1.67
N ASP A 252 -14.06 4.39 -1.45
CA ASP A 252 -15.18 4.15 -2.36
C ASP A 252 -15.18 5.16 -3.49
N LEU A 253 -14.77 4.72 -4.67
CA LEU A 253 -14.70 5.51 -5.90
C LEU A 253 -15.88 5.21 -6.84
N SER A 254 -17.00 4.75 -6.31
CA SER A 254 -18.19 4.41 -7.09
C SER A 254 -18.66 5.56 -7.98
N THR A 255 -18.93 5.24 -9.24
CA THR A 255 -19.46 6.17 -10.26
C THR A 255 -20.67 5.60 -11.01
N GLY A 256 -21.12 4.41 -10.60
CA GLY A 256 -22.29 3.73 -11.17
C GLY A 256 -23.60 4.19 -10.54
N LYS A 257 -24.62 3.34 -10.69
CA LYS A 257 -25.91 3.55 -10.03
C LYS A 257 -25.83 3.19 -8.55
N HIS A 258 -26.69 3.82 -7.74
CA HIS A 258 -26.84 3.49 -6.31
C HIS A 258 -25.58 3.74 -5.47
N ILE A 259 -24.84 4.83 -5.77
CA ILE A 259 -23.61 5.22 -5.04
C ILE A 259 -23.90 5.31 -3.53
N HIS A 260 -25.00 5.95 -3.14
CA HIS A 260 -25.41 6.08 -1.74
C HIS A 260 -25.58 4.72 -1.04
N GLN A 261 -26.33 3.80 -1.67
CA GLN A 261 -26.60 2.47 -1.10
C GLN A 261 -25.33 1.61 -1.07
N THR A 262 -24.53 1.64 -2.13
CA THR A 262 -23.23 0.93 -2.17
C THR A 262 -22.35 1.37 -1.01
N ARG A 263 -22.21 2.66 -0.79
CA ARG A 263 -21.41 3.21 0.29
C ARG A 263 -21.99 2.86 1.67
N GLU A 264 -23.32 2.87 1.84
CA GLU A 264 -23.94 2.48 3.12
C GLU A 264 -23.58 1.04 3.51
N TRP A 265 -23.63 0.11 2.55
CA TRP A 265 -23.22 -1.28 2.78
C TRP A 265 -21.72 -1.42 3.07
N ILE A 266 -20.88 -0.63 2.38
CA ILE A 266 -19.44 -0.57 2.66
C ILE A 266 -19.21 -0.06 4.09
N MET A 267 -19.81 1.07 4.46
CA MET A 267 -19.63 1.70 5.77
C MET A 267 -20.01 0.79 6.95
N ARG A 268 -21.16 0.10 6.84
CA ARG A 268 -21.65 -0.78 7.93
C ARG A 268 -20.83 -2.07 8.06
N ASN A 269 -19.99 -2.39 7.08
CA ASN A 269 -19.14 -3.58 7.05
C ASN A 269 -17.64 -3.26 7.11
N SER A 270 -17.27 -2.00 7.29
CA SER A 270 -15.86 -1.59 7.34
C SER A 270 -15.39 -1.40 8.78
N ALA A 271 -14.34 -2.11 9.15
CA ALA A 271 -13.59 -1.86 10.38
C ALA A 271 -12.41 -0.88 10.17
N ILE A 272 -12.16 -0.46 8.92
CA ILE A 272 -11.08 0.45 8.57
C ILE A 272 -11.66 1.79 8.08
N PRO A 273 -10.89 2.89 8.13
CA PRO A 273 -11.34 4.18 7.63
C PRO A 273 -11.75 4.12 6.15
N VAL A 274 -12.87 4.75 5.83
CA VAL A 274 -13.40 4.84 4.46
C VAL A 274 -13.35 6.27 3.98
N GLY A 275 -12.69 6.48 2.84
CA GLY A 275 -12.64 7.75 2.15
C GLY A 275 -13.49 7.78 0.89
N THR A 276 -13.77 8.96 0.39
CA THR A 276 -14.50 9.19 -0.86
C THR A 276 -13.93 10.37 -1.63
N VAL A 277 -14.34 10.48 -2.89
CA VAL A 277 -14.17 11.69 -3.72
C VAL A 277 -15.56 12.29 -3.98
N PRO A 278 -16.07 13.18 -3.12
CA PRO A 278 -17.48 13.61 -3.13
C PRO A 278 -17.96 14.18 -4.46
N ILE A 279 -17.04 14.77 -5.25
CA ILE A 279 -17.38 15.33 -6.56
C ILE A 279 -17.93 14.28 -7.53
N TYR A 280 -17.63 12.97 -7.34
CA TYR A 280 -18.14 11.92 -8.22
C TYR A 280 -19.65 11.72 -8.03
N GLN A 281 -20.11 11.69 -6.79
CA GLN A 281 -21.54 11.61 -6.50
C GLN A 281 -22.26 12.93 -6.82
N ALA A 282 -21.61 14.08 -6.58
CA ALA A 282 -22.16 15.36 -6.99
C ALA A 282 -22.35 15.45 -8.51
N LEU A 283 -21.40 14.92 -9.28
CA LEU A 283 -21.50 14.83 -10.75
C LEU A 283 -22.61 13.90 -11.20
N GLU A 284 -22.83 12.77 -10.52
CA GLU A 284 -23.94 11.86 -10.81
C GLU A 284 -25.30 12.55 -10.58
N LYS A 285 -25.42 13.38 -9.52
CA LYS A 285 -26.65 14.16 -9.23
C LYS A 285 -27.02 15.20 -10.30
N VAL A 286 -26.08 15.55 -11.17
CA VAL A 286 -26.28 16.46 -12.32
C VAL A 286 -26.10 15.72 -13.65
N ASP A 287 -26.48 14.46 -13.70
CA ASP A 287 -26.48 13.59 -14.90
C ASP A 287 -25.12 13.53 -15.63
N GLY A 288 -24.01 13.73 -14.91
CA GLY A 288 -22.65 13.66 -15.44
C GLY A 288 -22.20 14.95 -16.17
N ILE A 289 -22.96 16.02 -16.10
CA ILE A 289 -22.64 17.29 -16.75
C ILE A 289 -21.86 18.16 -15.78
N ALA A 290 -20.53 18.26 -15.96
CA ALA A 290 -19.66 18.97 -15.03
C ALA A 290 -20.00 20.45 -14.94
N GLU A 291 -20.49 21.06 -16.03
CA GLU A 291 -20.90 22.45 -16.13
C GLU A 291 -22.10 22.80 -15.25
N ASP A 292 -22.97 21.82 -14.98
CA ASP A 292 -24.18 22.00 -14.17
C ASP A 292 -23.91 21.83 -12.66
N LEU A 293 -22.69 21.52 -12.26
CA LEU A 293 -22.30 21.47 -10.85
C LEU A 293 -22.45 22.85 -10.21
N THR A 294 -23.03 22.86 -9.01
CA THR A 294 -23.08 24.07 -8.16
C THR A 294 -22.50 23.79 -6.79
N TRP A 295 -22.13 24.85 -6.07
CA TRP A 295 -21.69 24.72 -4.70
C TRP A 295 -22.72 24.02 -3.82
N GLU A 296 -24.00 24.34 -3.99
CA GLU A 296 -25.11 23.76 -3.21
C GLU A 296 -25.19 22.24 -3.39
N VAL A 297 -25.13 21.75 -4.63
CA VAL A 297 -25.14 20.28 -4.92
C VAL A 297 -23.91 19.62 -4.29
N PHE A 298 -22.75 20.25 -4.38
CA PHE A 298 -21.52 19.72 -3.80
C PHE A 298 -21.58 19.73 -2.27
N ARG A 299 -21.98 20.85 -1.65
CA ARG A 299 -22.17 20.98 -0.20
C ARG A 299 -23.13 19.93 0.35
N ASP A 300 -24.29 19.78 -0.26
CA ASP A 300 -25.32 18.84 0.19
C ASP A 300 -24.83 17.38 0.04
N THR A 301 -23.98 17.12 -0.94
CA THR A 301 -23.31 15.80 -1.09
C THR A 301 -22.28 15.57 0.00
N LEU A 302 -21.50 16.57 0.40
CA LEU A 302 -20.57 16.47 1.54
C LEU A 302 -21.33 16.15 2.83
N ILE A 303 -22.44 16.84 3.09
CA ILE A 303 -23.26 16.60 4.29
C ILE A 303 -23.86 15.19 4.28
N GLU A 304 -24.38 14.74 3.15
CA GLU A 304 -24.92 13.38 2.98
C GLU A 304 -23.87 12.33 3.32
N GLN A 305 -22.67 12.44 2.77
CA GLN A 305 -21.58 11.51 3.01
C GLN A 305 -21.05 11.58 4.44
N ALA A 306 -21.03 12.76 5.04
CA ALA A 306 -20.67 12.97 6.43
C ALA A 306 -21.62 12.23 7.39
N GLU A 307 -22.92 12.30 7.14
CA GLU A 307 -23.94 11.61 7.94
C GLU A 307 -23.90 10.07 7.75
N GLN A 308 -23.46 9.58 6.59
CA GLN A 308 -23.22 8.16 6.37
C GLN A 308 -22.00 7.63 7.15
N GLY A 309 -21.07 8.51 7.55
CA GLY A 309 -19.92 8.14 8.34
C GLY A 309 -18.59 8.14 7.59
N VAL A 310 -18.51 8.70 6.39
CA VAL A 310 -17.24 8.78 5.64
C VAL A 310 -16.17 9.47 6.48
N ASP A 311 -15.00 8.85 6.61
CA ASP A 311 -13.93 9.25 7.55
C ASP A 311 -13.01 10.32 6.97
N TYR A 312 -12.84 10.35 5.65
CA TYR A 312 -12.05 11.38 4.98
C TYR A 312 -12.56 11.67 3.58
N PHE A 313 -12.44 12.93 3.16
CA PHE A 313 -12.81 13.40 1.84
C PHE A 313 -11.57 13.77 1.02
N THR A 314 -11.48 13.28 -0.21
CA THR A 314 -10.56 13.83 -1.21
C THR A 314 -11.23 14.99 -1.93
N ILE A 315 -10.67 16.20 -1.78
CA ILE A 315 -11.20 17.42 -2.37
C ILE A 315 -10.10 18.14 -3.15
N HIS A 316 -10.31 18.29 -4.47
CA HIS A 316 -9.34 18.91 -5.39
C HIS A 316 -9.44 20.44 -5.40
N ALA A 317 -9.42 21.07 -4.22
CA ALA A 317 -9.52 22.52 -4.06
C ALA A 317 -8.28 23.28 -4.57
N GLY A 318 -7.16 22.58 -4.76
CA GLY A 318 -5.91 23.16 -5.29
C GLY A 318 -5.90 23.36 -6.81
N VAL A 319 -6.88 22.84 -7.55
CA VAL A 319 -7.01 23.01 -9.01
C VAL A 319 -7.55 24.41 -9.32
N LEU A 320 -6.66 25.40 -9.35
CA LEU A 320 -7.05 26.79 -9.60
C LEU A 320 -7.12 27.10 -11.10
N LEU A 321 -8.05 27.99 -11.48
CA LEU A 321 -8.25 28.42 -12.86
C LEU A 321 -6.92 28.81 -13.55
N ARG A 322 -6.06 29.55 -12.84
CA ARG A 322 -4.75 30.01 -13.36
C ARG A 322 -3.75 28.87 -13.65
N TYR A 323 -3.93 27.67 -13.07
CA TYR A 323 -3.02 26.53 -13.26
C TYR A 323 -3.43 25.65 -14.45
N VAL A 324 -4.71 25.68 -14.84
CA VAL A 324 -5.22 24.83 -15.93
C VAL A 324 -4.45 25.05 -17.25
N PRO A 325 -4.15 26.29 -17.69
CA PRO A 325 -3.36 26.51 -18.92
C PRO A 325 -1.94 25.91 -18.87
N MET A 326 -1.35 25.74 -17.68
CA MET A 326 0.00 25.17 -17.53
C MET A 326 0.07 23.70 -17.95
N THR A 327 -1.07 23.00 -17.99
CA THR A 327 -1.14 21.57 -18.32
C THR A 327 -1.20 21.28 -19.82
N VAL A 328 -1.30 22.31 -20.67
CA VAL A 328 -1.49 22.18 -22.13
C VAL A 328 -0.30 21.50 -22.81
N SER A 329 0.91 21.67 -22.29
CA SER A 329 2.14 21.07 -22.83
C SER A 329 2.39 19.64 -22.40
N ARG A 330 1.59 19.11 -21.46
CA ARG A 330 1.74 17.75 -20.94
C ARG A 330 1.41 16.70 -22.00
N LYS A 331 2.07 15.53 -21.89
CA LYS A 331 1.75 14.36 -22.71
C LYS A 331 0.38 13.77 -22.38
N THR A 332 0.01 13.78 -21.11
CA THR A 332 -1.22 13.15 -20.60
C THR A 332 -2.26 14.16 -20.09
N GLY A 333 -1.97 15.46 -20.13
CA GLY A 333 -2.89 16.51 -19.71
C GLY A 333 -3.22 16.42 -18.20
N ILE A 334 -4.52 16.44 -17.88
CA ILE A 334 -5.05 16.31 -16.50
C ILE A 334 -5.66 14.91 -16.35
N VAL A 335 -4.93 13.99 -15.73
CA VAL A 335 -5.35 12.58 -15.58
C VAL A 335 -6.20 12.32 -14.34
N SER A 336 -6.17 13.21 -13.36
CA SER A 336 -7.06 13.11 -12.21
C SER A 336 -8.51 13.34 -12.64
N ARG A 337 -9.38 12.39 -12.32
CA ARG A 337 -10.82 12.51 -12.62
C ARG A 337 -11.44 13.72 -11.94
N GLY A 338 -11.19 13.90 -10.63
CA GLY A 338 -11.66 15.08 -9.88
C GLY A 338 -11.02 16.38 -10.39
N GLY A 339 -9.71 16.35 -10.67
CA GLY A 339 -9.00 17.49 -11.23
C GLY A 339 -9.56 17.94 -12.59
N SER A 340 -9.85 16.99 -13.49
CA SER A 340 -10.41 17.31 -14.82
C SER A 340 -11.85 17.85 -14.75
N ILE A 341 -12.66 17.36 -13.79
CA ILE A 341 -14.01 17.89 -13.56
C ILE A 341 -13.95 19.36 -13.13
N HIS A 342 -13.13 19.68 -12.11
CA HIS A 342 -12.93 21.07 -11.66
C HIS A 342 -12.33 21.96 -12.76
N ALA A 343 -11.31 21.46 -13.48
CA ALA A 343 -10.70 22.23 -14.57
C ALA A 343 -11.71 22.57 -15.68
N LYS A 344 -12.57 21.60 -16.07
CA LYS A 344 -13.63 21.80 -17.05
C LYS A 344 -14.63 22.85 -16.55
N TRP A 345 -15.07 22.73 -15.30
CA TRP A 345 -15.98 23.69 -14.68
C TRP A 345 -15.39 25.12 -14.66
N ASN A 346 -14.13 25.25 -14.21
CA ASN A 346 -13.43 26.54 -14.11
C ASN A 346 -13.36 27.23 -15.48
N ILE A 347 -12.99 26.48 -16.53
CA ILE A 347 -12.88 27.04 -17.90
C ILE A 347 -14.23 27.41 -18.46
N PHE A 348 -15.25 26.58 -18.27
CA PHE A 348 -16.60 26.83 -18.80
C PHE A 348 -17.22 28.09 -18.18
N HIS A 349 -17.13 28.22 -16.85
CA HIS A 349 -17.72 29.35 -16.14
C HIS A 349 -16.83 30.59 -16.05
N HIS A 350 -15.55 30.49 -16.46
CA HIS A 350 -14.54 31.55 -16.23
C HIS A 350 -14.49 31.99 -14.77
N LYS A 351 -14.61 31.04 -13.83
CA LYS A 351 -14.61 31.27 -12.38
C LYS A 351 -13.56 30.40 -11.71
N GLU A 352 -13.16 30.82 -10.51
CA GLU A 352 -12.28 30.03 -9.68
C GLU A 352 -13.01 28.79 -9.15
N ASN A 353 -12.24 27.77 -8.80
CA ASN A 353 -12.72 26.52 -8.24
C ASN A 353 -13.64 26.76 -7.02
N PHE A 354 -14.90 26.36 -7.11
CA PHE A 354 -15.86 26.57 -6.02
C PHE A 354 -15.44 25.87 -4.72
N ALA A 355 -14.70 24.74 -4.76
CA ALA A 355 -14.19 24.10 -3.57
C ALA A 355 -13.08 24.93 -2.88
N TYR A 356 -12.31 25.71 -3.63
CA TYR A 356 -11.35 26.67 -3.09
C TYR A 356 -12.07 27.90 -2.49
N GLU A 357 -13.06 28.44 -3.20
CA GLU A 357 -13.81 29.62 -2.74
C GLU A 357 -14.60 29.33 -1.46
N HIS A 358 -15.22 28.14 -1.36
CA HIS A 358 -16.00 27.73 -0.20
C HIS A 358 -15.22 26.83 0.80
N TRP A 359 -13.88 26.95 0.82
CA TRP A 359 -13.04 26.10 1.67
C TRP A 359 -13.43 26.14 3.14
N ASP A 360 -13.75 27.32 3.68
CA ASP A 360 -14.11 27.49 5.08
C ASP A 360 -15.44 26.81 5.45
N GLU A 361 -16.39 26.77 4.52
CA GLU A 361 -17.65 26.04 4.72
C GLU A 361 -17.43 24.52 4.69
N ILE A 362 -16.52 24.04 3.83
CA ILE A 362 -16.08 22.63 3.81
C ILE A 362 -15.45 22.27 5.14
N LEU A 363 -14.57 23.11 5.68
CA LEU A 363 -13.93 22.89 6.97
C LEU A 363 -14.94 22.84 8.12
N ASP A 364 -15.98 23.66 8.09
CA ASP A 364 -17.05 23.65 9.11
C ASP A 364 -17.83 22.32 9.10
N ILE A 365 -18.10 21.77 7.91
CA ILE A 365 -18.69 20.42 7.76
C ILE A 365 -17.74 19.37 8.35
N CYS A 366 -16.45 19.37 7.95
CA CYS A 366 -15.46 18.41 8.42
C CYS A 366 -15.29 18.47 9.95
N ALA A 367 -15.19 19.66 10.53
CA ALA A 367 -15.06 19.85 11.97
C ALA A 367 -16.28 19.35 12.77
N LYS A 368 -17.48 19.41 12.18
CA LYS A 368 -18.72 18.93 12.83
C LYS A 368 -18.75 17.42 13.01
N TYR A 369 -18.17 16.66 12.07
CA TYR A 369 -18.26 15.19 12.01
C TYR A 369 -16.93 14.48 12.31
N ASP A 370 -15.83 15.20 12.53
CA ASP A 370 -14.46 14.69 12.65
C ASP A 370 -13.99 13.98 11.36
N ILE A 371 -14.21 14.62 10.23
CA ILE A 371 -13.77 14.14 8.92
C ILE A 371 -12.40 14.72 8.63
N ALA A 372 -11.44 13.86 8.29
CA ALA A 372 -10.15 14.32 7.80
C ALA A 372 -10.24 14.72 6.31
N LEU A 373 -9.36 15.60 5.89
CA LEU A 373 -9.24 15.99 4.49
C LEU A 373 -8.02 15.33 3.85
N SER A 374 -8.23 14.75 2.68
CA SER A 374 -7.20 14.47 1.69
C SER A 374 -7.27 15.58 0.65
N ILE A 375 -6.33 16.55 0.69
CA ILE A 375 -6.32 17.64 -0.29
C ILE A 375 -5.78 17.06 -1.60
N GLY A 376 -6.69 16.90 -2.58
CA GLY A 376 -6.44 16.17 -3.81
C GLY A 376 -5.38 16.81 -4.69
N ASP A 377 -4.62 15.97 -5.40
CA ASP A 377 -3.62 16.35 -6.41
C ASP A 377 -4.20 16.29 -7.83
N GLY A 378 -5.15 17.15 -8.11
CA GLY A 378 -5.87 17.20 -9.39
C GLY A 378 -4.96 17.43 -10.60
N LEU A 379 -3.80 18.04 -10.38
CA LEU A 379 -2.80 18.31 -11.41
C LEU A 379 -1.57 17.37 -11.30
N ARG A 380 -1.73 16.19 -10.69
CA ARG A 380 -0.66 15.19 -10.66
C ARG A 380 -0.25 14.76 -12.07
N PRO A 381 1.04 14.39 -12.30
CA PRO A 381 1.48 13.87 -13.58
C PRO A 381 0.87 12.49 -13.87
N GLY A 382 0.45 12.26 -15.10
CA GLY A 382 -0.06 10.98 -15.58
C GLY A 382 0.95 10.21 -16.43
N SER A 383 2.18 10.72 -16.52
CA SER A 383 3.33 10.06 -17.15
C SER A 383 4.61 10.55 -16.51
N ILE A 384 5.68 9.75 -16.60
CA ILE A 384 7.01 10.18 -16.11
C ILE A 384 7.57 11.40 -16.87
N TYR A 385 7.08 11.65 -18.10
CA TYR A 385 7.46 12.82 -18.89
C TYR A 385 6.98 14.12 -18.21
N ASP A 386 5.76 14.10 -17.65
CA ASP A 386 5.10 15.26 -17.05
C ASP A 386 5.50 15.49 -15.58
N ALA A 387 6.31 14.59 -15.01
CA ALA A 387 6.68 14.60 -13.59
C ALA A 387 7.46 15.86 -13.19
N ASN A 388 7.08 16.46 -12.05
CA ASN A 388 7.71 17.65 -11.47
C ASN A 388 7.58 18.90 -12.34
N ASP A 389 6.51 19.01 -13.08
CA ASP A 389 6.25 20.22 -13.86
C ASP A 389 5.73 21.38 -12.98
N GLU A 390 5.63 22.55 -13.58
CA GLU A 390 5.20 23.76 -12.90
C GLU A 390 3.76 23.65 -12.36
N SER A 391 2.86 23.00 -13.09
CA SER A 391 1.46 22.86 -12.68
C SER A 391 1.29 21.96 -11.46
N GLN A 392 2.01 20.84 -11.39
CA GLN A 392 2.04 19.96 -10.23
C GLN A 392 2.50 20.71 -8.97
N PHE A 393 3.62 21.42 -9.06
CA PHE A 393 4.16 22.13 -7.90
C PHE A 393 3.39 23.40 -7.52
N ALA A 394 2.71 24.03 -8.47
CA ALA A 394 1.80 25.15 -8.17
C ALA A 394 0.61 24.68 -7.33
N GLU A 395 0.00 23.54 -7.68
CA GLU A 395 -1.06 22.92 -6.87
C GLU A 395 -0.56 22.50 -5.49
N LEU A 396 0.62 21.87 -5.38
CA LEU A 396 1.20 21.45 -4.11
C LEU A 396 1.39 22.63 -3.14
N LYS A 397 1.81 23.79 -3.63
CA LYS A 397 1.89 25.02 -2.82
C LYS A 397 0.53 25.47 -2.31
N THR A 398 -0.50 25.38 -3.17
CA THR A 398 -1.88 25.70 -2.76
C THR A 398 -2.40 24.67 -1.74
N GLN A 399 -2.06 23.40 -1.86
CA GLN A 399 -2.37 22.41 -0.82
C GLN A 399 -1.78 22.81 0.54
N GLY A 400 -0.54 23.32 0.56
CA GLY A 400 0.09 23.84 1.79
C GLY A 400 -0.64 25.04 2.40
N GLU A 401 -1.14 25.95 1.58
CA GLU A 401 -1.99 27.05 2.03
C GLU A 401 -3.30 26.54 2.67
N LEU A 402 -3.99 25.65 1.97
CA LEU A 402 -5.25 25.05 2.42
C LEU A 402 -5.07 24.23 3.70
N THR A 403 -3.94 23.56 3.86
CA THR A 403 -3.57 22.80 5.07
C THR A 403 -3.54 23.70 6.30
N LYS A 404 -2.90 24.89 6.23
CA LYS A 404 -2.87 25.84 7.35
C LYS A 404 -4.27 26.30 7.74
N ARG A 405 -5.09 26.67 6.76
CA ARG A 405 -6.47 27.09 7.00
C ARG A 405 -7.30 26.00 7.68
N ALA A 406 -7.08 24.72 7.30
CA ALA A 406 -7.75 23.58 7.94
C ALA A 406 -7.32 23.43 9.42
N TRP A 407 -6.03 23.55 9.71
CA TRP A 407 -5.53 23.47 11.09
C TRP A 407 -6.01 24.59 12.01
N GLU A 408 -6.34 25.77 11.48
CA GLU A 408 -6.98 26.88 12.24
C GLU A 408 -8.39 26.51 12.73
N LYS A 409 -9.06 25.60 12.01
CA LYS A 409 -10.37 25.05 12.39
C LYS A 409 -10.28 23.67 13.06
N ASP A 410 -9.10 23.23 13.45
CA ASP A 410 -8.82 21.90 14.04
C ASP A 410 -9.24 20.73 13.14
N VAL A 411 -9.22 20.90 11.82
CA VAL A 411 -9.48 19.85 10.84
C VAL A 411 -8.19 19.17 10.45
N GLN A 412 -8.15 17.83 10.56
CA GLN A 412 -7.02 17.01 10.19
C GLN A 412 -6.84 16.95 8.67
N VAL A 413 -5.61 16.99 8.20
CA VAL A 413 -5.27 17.04 6.77
C VAL A 413 -4.16 16.07 6.44
N MET A 414 -4.29 15.39 5.31
CA MET A 414 -3.21 14.81 4.52
C MET A 414 -3.22 15.42 3.11
N ASN A 415 -2.08 15.45 2.45
CA ASN A 415 -1.94 15.96 1.09
C ASN A 415 -1.77 14.82 0.11
N GLU A 416 -2.50 14.84 -1.00
CA GLU A 416 -2.26 13.89 -2.08
C GLU A 416 -1.02 14.27 -2.89
N GLY A 417 -0.36 13.26 -3.42
CA GLY A 417 0.86 13.39 -4.20
C GLY A 417 0.90 12.51 -5.44
N PRO A 418 2.01 12.61 -6.22
CA PRO A 418 2.04 12.26 -7.62
C PRO A 418 1.87 10.76 -7.90
N GLY A 419 1.30 10.48 -9.09
CA GLY A 419 1.09 9.12 -9.58
C GLY A 419 2.21 8.57 -10.48
N HIS A 420 2.92 9.41 -11.24
CA HIS A 420 3.97 8.98 -12.18
C HIS A 420 5.22 9.83 -11.98
N VAL A 421 6.25 9.28 -11.34
CA VAL A 421 7.52 9.99 -11.08
C VAL A 421 8.69 9.03 -11.21
N PRO A 422 9.67 9.29 -12.09
CA PRO A 422 10.87 8.49 -12.17
C PRO A 422 11.69 8.62 -10.89
N LEU A 423 12.40 7.55 -10.49
CA LEU A 423 13.04 7.41 -9.18
C LEU A 423 13.89 8.62 -8.77
N HIS A 424 14.67 9.18 -9.71
CA HIS A 424 15.59 10.30 -9.43
C HIS A 424 14.86 11.62 -9.09
N LYS A 425 13.56 11.76 -9.42
CA LYS A 425 12.74 12.95 -9.09
C LYS A 425 11.92 12.78 -7.81
N ILE A 426 11.81 11.58 -7.27
CA ILE A 426 11.03 11.30 -6.04
C ILE A 426 11.53 12.11 -4.83
N PRO A 427 12.86 12.21 -4.55
CA PRO A 427 13.34 12.98 -3.39
C PRO A 427 12.95 14.45 -3.43
N GLU A 428 12.85 15.06 -4.62
CA GLU A 428 12.38 16.43 -4.79
C GLU A 428 10.90 16.58 -4.40
N ASN A 429 10.05 15.65 -4.85
CA ASN A 429 8.64 15.62 -4.47
C ASN A 429 8.45 15.59 -2.96
N MET A 430 9.13 14.65 -2.28
CA MET A 430 9.01 14.50 -0.84
C MET A 430 9.50 15.74 -0.08
N ARG A 431 10.64 16.30 -0.48
CA ARG A 431 11.18 17.53 0.13
C ARG A 431 10.21 18.70 -0.02
N ASN A 432 9.71 18.92 -1.25
CA ASN A 432 8.78 20.02 -1.51
C ASN A 432 7.47 19.88 -0.72
N GLN A 433 6.97 18.66 -0.57
CA GLN A 433 5.77 18.42 0.24
C GLN A 433 6.03 18.72 1.73
N LEU A 434 7.11 18.21 2.29
CA LEU A 434 7.45 18.47 3.70
C LEU A 434 7.59 19.97 3.97
N ASP A 435 8.27 20.70 3.07
CA ASP A 435 8.51 22.13 3.22
C ASP A 435 7.25 22.96 3.02
N TRP A 436 6.50 22.70 1.94
CA TRP A 436 5.36 23.54 1.57
C TRP A 436 4.07 23.17 2.30
N CYS A 437 3.90 21.88 2.62
CA CYS A 437 2.72 21.36 3.33
C CYS A 437 2.98 21.15 4.83
N HIS A 438 4.04 21.74 5.38
CA HIS A 438 4.30 21.86 6.83
C HIS A 438 4.38 20.52 7.57
N GLU A 439 4.94 19.50 6.94
CA GLU A 439 5.06 18.11 7.43
C GLU A 439 3.71 17.38 7.63
N ALA A 440 2.60 17.89 7.08
CA ALA A 440 1.35 17.13 7.04
C ALA A 440 1.57 15.76 6.36
N PRO A 441 0.84 14.71 6.72
CA PRO A 441 0.99 13.40 6.11
C PRO A 441 0.86 13.47 4.59
N PHE A 442 1.76 12.78 3.87
CA PHE A 442 1.72 12.67 2.41
C PHE A 442 1.06 11.37 2.02
N TYR A 443 0.11 11.43 1.10
CA TYR A 443 -0.63 10.31 0.54
C TYR A 443 -0.37 10.23 -0.96
N THR A 444 0.33 9.19 -1.44
CA THR A 444 0.80 9.13 -2.83
C THR A 444 0.21 7.95 -3.59
N LEU A 445 -0.09 8.17 -4.88
CA LEU A 445 -0.48 7.11 -5.81
C LEU A 445 0.79 6.48 -6.40
N GLY A 446 1.34 5.49 -5.74
CA GLY A 446 2.64 4.93 -6.06
C GLY A 446 3.78 5.77 -5.46
N PRO A 447 4.63 6.43 -6.28
CA PRO A 447 4.46 6.67 -7.71
C PRO A 447 4.93 5.53 -8.63
N LEU A 448 4.34 5.44 -9.82
CA LEU A 448 4.82 4.59 -10.89
C LEU A 448 6.18 5.12 -11.38
N ALA A 449 7.22 4.29 -11.25
CA ALA A 449 8.59 4.70 -11.58
C ALA A 449 8.90 4.68 -13.09
N THR A 450 8.03 4.03 -13.88
CA THR A 450 8.09 3.92 -15.34
C THR A 450 6.71 3.64 -15.92
N ASP A 451 6.48 3.99 -17.19
CA ASP A 451 5.18 3.87 -17.87
C ASP A 451 5.13 2.65 -18.83
N ILE A 452 6.18 1.81 -18.88
CA ILE A 452 6.33 0.79 -19.94
C ILE A 452 5.63 -0.54 -19.65
N ALA A 453 4.95 -0.70 -18.51
CA ALA A 453 4.51 -2.02 -18.04
C ALA A 453 3.00 -2.13 -17.76
N PRO A 454 2.10 -1.83 -18.74
CA PRO A 454 0.68 -2.09 -18.57
C PRO A 454 0.41 -3.56 -18.19
N GLY A 455 -0.45 -3.79 -17.19
CA GLY A 455 -0.68 -5.11 -16.59
C GLY A 455 0.26 -5.45 -15.43
N TYR A 456 1.36 -4.70 -15.27
CA TYR A 456 2.33 -4.82 -14.16
C TYR A 456 2.50 -3.52 -13.40
N ASP A 457 1.55 -2.59 -13.51
CA ASP A 457 1.63 -1.28 -12.87
C ASP A 457 1.68 -1.35 -11.34
N HIS A 458 1.13 -2.40 -10.73
CA HIS A 458 1.30 -2.69 -9.30
C HIS A 458 2.78 -2.93 -8.91
N ILE A 459 3.61 -3.44 -9.81
CA ILE A 459 5.05 -3.64 -9.57
C ILE A 459 5.80 -2.31 -9.78
N THR A 460 5.57 -1.63 -10.91
CA THR A 460 6.27 -0.35 -11.22
C THR A 460 5.97 0.72 -10.17
N SER A 461 4.74 0.73 -9.66
CA SER A 461 4.32 1.65 -8.61
C SER A 461 4.83 1.24 -7.22
N ALA A 462 4.89 -0.06 -6.90
CA ALA A 462 5.47 -0.52 -5.63
C ALA A 462 6.95 -0.13 -5.48
N ILE A 463 7.71 -0.12 -6.60
CA ILE A 463 9.11 0.36 -6.60
C ILE A 463 9.19 1.83 -6.17
N GLY A 464 8.39 2.70 -6.78
CA GLY A 464 8.36 4.11 -6.42
C GLY A 464 7.75 4.35 -5.03
N ALA A 465 6.73 3.57 -4.66
CA ALA A 465 6.08 3.62 -3.35
C ALA A 465 7.07 3.31 -2.22
N ALA A 466 7.86 2.25 -2.34
CA ALA A 466 8.90 1.92 -1.37
C ALA A 466 9.93 3.06 -1.23
N ASN A 467 10.33 3.65 -2.36
CA ASN A 467 11.29 4.76 -2.37
C ASN A 467 10.72 6.01 -1.68
N ILE A 468 9.53 6.48 -2.08
CA ILE A 468 8.95 7.70 -1.51
C ILE A 468 8.53 7.54 -0.05
N ALA A 469 8.06 6.35 0.34
CA ALA A 469 7.67 6.08 1.71
C ALA A 469 8.88 5.98 2.65
N SER A 470 10.02 5.47 2.19
CA SER A 470 11.27 5.50 2.96
C SER A 470 11.75 6.93 3.24
N LEU A 471 11.37 7.89 2.41
CA LEU A 471 11.66 9.31 2.58
C LEU A 471 10.63 10.05 3.45
N GLY A 472 9.45 9.45 3.72
CA GLY A 472 8.48 10.05 4.65
C GLY A 472 7.01 10.02 4.25
N THR A 473 6.62 9.48 3.10
CA THR A 473 5.19 9.28 2.77
C THR A 473 4.53 8.41 3.83
N ALA A 474 3.35 8.81 4.28
CA ALA A 474 2.63 8.20 5.39
C ALA A 474 1.59 7.17 4.94
N MET A 475 1.00 7.38 3.76
CA MET A 475 0.01 6.48 3.18
C MET A 475 0.24 6.31 1.68
N LEU A 476 0.06 5.11 1.21
CA LEU A 476 0.23 4.71 -0.18
C LEU A 476 -1.13 4.31 -0.75
N CYS A 477 -1.55 4.93 -1.85
CA CYS A 477 -2.65 4.46 -2.66
C CYS A 477 -2.17 3.26 -3.47
N TYR A 478 -2.78 2.11 -3.27
CA TYR A 478 -2.39 0.93 -4.03
C TYR A 478 -2.72 1.07 -5.52
N VAL A 479 -1.99 0.32 -6.32
CA VAL A 479 -2.23 0.13 -7.74
C VAL A 479 -2.42 -1.35 -8.00
N THR A 480 -3.40 -1.72 -8.81
CA THR A 480 -3.68 -3.11 -9.18
C THR A 480 -3.07 -3.45 -10.55
N PRO A 481 -2.97 -4.75 -10.91
CA PRO A 481 -2.55 -5.14 -12.26
C PRO A 481 -3.41 -4.55 -13.39
N LYS A 482 -4.65 -4.14 -13.06
CA LYS A 482 -5.60 -3.56 -14.02
C LYS A 482 -5.59 -2.04 -14.08
N GLU A 483 -4.64 -1.38 -13.45
CA GLU A 483 -4.50 0.07 -13.59
C GLU A 483 -4.42 0.45 -15.07
N HIS A 484 -5.12 1.51 -15.46
CA HIS A 484 -5.28 1.98 -16.85
C HIS A 484 -5.97 1.00 -17.82
N LEU A 485 -6.33 -0.24 -17.39
CA LEU A 485 -6.86 -1.29 -18.25
C LEU A 485 -8.31 -1.68 -17.95
N GLY A 486 -8.74 -1.63 -16.69
CA GLY A 486 -10.08 -2.04 -16.32
C GLY A 486 -10.38 -1.98 -14.83
N LEU A 487 -11.64 -2.28 -14.47
CA LEU A 487 -12.05 -2.34 -13.08
C LEU A 487 -11.49 -3.61 -12.41
N PRO A 488 -10.81 -3.50 -11.26
CA PRO A 488 -10.25 -4.65 -10.56
C PRO A 488 -11.35 -5.55 -9.97
N ASN A 489 -11.13 -6.86 -10.02
CA ASN A 489 -11.83 -7.84 -9.21
C ASN A 489 -11.10 -8.03 -7.86
N ARG A 490 -11.62 -8.92 -7.00
CA ARG A 490 -11.02 -9.17 -5.67
C ARG A 490 -9.59 -9.70 -5.73
N ASP A 491 -9.24 -10.51 -6.74
CA ASP A 491 -7.89 -11.09 -6.87
C ASP A 491 -6.88 -10.02 -7.31
N ASP A 492 -7.30 -9.10 -8.19
CA ASP A 492 -6.54 -7.91 -8.53
C ASP A 492 -6.31 -7.00 -7.30
N VAL A 493 -7.34 -6.86 -6.44
CA VAL A 493 -7.25 -6.14 -5.16
C VAL A 493 -6.18 -6.80 -4.27
N LYS A 494 -6.22 -8.13 -4.10
CA LYS A 494 -5.19 -8.87 -3.35
C LYS A 494 -3.79 -8.62 -3.90
N ALA A 495 -3.62 -8.76 -5.22
CA ALA A 495 -2.31 -8.57 -5.88
C ALA A 495 -1.76 -7.16 -5.61
N GLY A 496 -2.61 -6.12 -5.73
CA GLY A 496 -2.24 -4.75 -5.41
C GLY A 496 -1.85 -4.57 -3.94
N ILE A 497 -2.65 -5.09 -3.01
CA ILE A 497 -2.36 -4.99 -1.57
C ILE A 497 -1.05 -5.67 -1.22
N ILE A 498 -0.81 -6.89 -1.69
CA ILE A 498 0.44 -7.62 -1.40
C ILE A 498 1.65 -6.84 -1.93
N ALA A 499 1.61 -6.33 -3.17
CA ALA A 499 2.68 -5.52 -3.73
C ALA A 499 2.98 -4.28 -2.87
N TYR A 500 1.92 -3.61 -2.39
CA TYR A 500 2.06 -2.42 -1.56
C TYR A 500 2.43 -2.70 -0.10
N LYS A 501 2.02 -3.85 0.46
CA LYS A 501 2.53 -4.30 1.77
C LYS A 501 4.03 -4.57 1.72
N ILE A 502 4.54 -5.11 0.62
CA ILE A 502 5.99 -5.27 0.42
C ILE A 502 6.66 -3.89 0.38
N ALA A 503 6.11 -2.93 -0.39
CA ALA A 503 6.65 -1.58 -0.48
C ALA A 503 6.63 -0.84 0.87
N ALA A 504 5.51 -0.90 1.60
CA ALA A 504 5.35 -0.29 2.91
C ALA A 504 6.30 -0.88 3.94
N HIS A 505 6.41 -2.21 3.99
CA HIS A 505 7.31 -2.90 4.90
C HIS A 505 8.79 -2.56 4.62
N ALA A 506 9.20 -2.54 3.35
CA ALA A 506 10.54 -2.11 2.97
C ALA A 506 10.85 -0.66 3.40
N ALA A 507 9.85 0.23 3.33
CA ALA A 507 9.97 1.60 3.81
C ALA A 507 10.04 1.69 5.34
N ASP A 508 9.25 0.87 6.05
CA ASP A 508 9.27 0.82 7.52
C ASP A 508 10.62 0.34 8.06
N LEU A 509 11.23 -0.66 7.41
CA LEU A 509 12.62 -1.08 7.66
C LEU A 509 13.60 0.08 7.43
N ALA A 510 13.50 0.77 6.31
CA ALA A 510 14.40 1.89 5.97
C ALA A 510 14.26 3.07 6.94
N LYS A 511 13.06 3.32 7.48
CA LYS A 511 12.79 4.32 8.52
C LYS A 511 13.29 3.89 9.90
N GLY A 512 13.66 2.63 10.11
CA GLY A 512 14.08 2.08 11.39
C GLY A 512 12.96 2.04 12.43
N LEU A 513 11.72 1.78 12.02
CA LEU A 513 10.60 1.72 12.96
C LEU A 513 10.76 0.54 13.93
N PRO A 514 10.42 0.72 15.21
CA PRO A 514 10.54 -0.33 16.22
C PRO A 514 9.75 -1.59 15.83
N GLY A 515 10.41 -2.75 15.91
CA GLY A 515 9.81 -4.05 15.58
C GLY A 515 9.57 -4.32 14.09
N ALA A 516 9.98 -3.41 13.18
CA ALA A 516 9.80 -3.63 11.75
C ALA A 516 10.56 -4.85 11.23
N GLN A 517 11.76 -5.11 11.76
CA GLN A 517 12.64 -6.20 11.32
C GLN A 517 12.30 -7.57 11.94
N ASP A 518 11.56 -7.62 13.04
CA ASP A 518 11.33 -8.85 13.82
C ASP A 518 10.76 -10.00 12.96
N ARG A 519 9.85 -9.66 12.05
CA ARG A 519 9.23 -10.64 11.14
C ARG A 519 10.21 -11.18 10.11
N ASP A 520 11.09 -10.33 9.55
CA ASP A 520 12.13 -10.73 8.60
C ASP A 520 13.14 -11.65 9.25
N ASP A 521 13.55 -11.34 10.48
CA ASP A 521 14.50 -12.16 11.24
C ASP A 521 13.91 -13.54 11.55
N ALA A 522 12.66 -13.59 12.04
CA ALA A 522 11.96 -14.86 12.31
C ALA A 522 11.81 -15.70 11.03
N LEU A 523 11.40 -15.08 9.90
CA LEU A 523 11.25 -15.76 8.62
C LEU A 523 12.61 -16.24 8.08
N SER A 524 13.65 -15.43 8.20
CA SER A 524 15.01 -15.79 7.75
C SER A 524 15.59 -16.94 8.57
N LYS A 525 15.37 -16.96 9.90
CA LYS A 525 15.73 -18.07 10.76
C LYS A 525 14.97 -19.34 10.36
N ALA A 526 13.65 -19.26 10.19
CA ALA A 526 12.81 -20.39 9.76
C ALA A 526 13.28 -20.97 8.41
N ARG A 527 13.64 -20.08 7.45
CA ARG A 527 14.15 -20.49 6.14
C ARG A 527 15.50 -21.20 6.24
N PHE A 528 16.41 -20.72 7.07
CA PHE A 528 17.71 -21.35 7.26
C PHE A 528 17.60 -22.73 7.91
N GLU A 529 16.66 -22.88 8.87
CA GLU A 529 16.42 -24.11 9.62
C GLU A 529 15.46 -25.09 8.91
N PHE A 530 15.03 -24.77 7.69
CA PHE A 530 14.06 -25.54 6.90
C PHE A 530 12.71 -25.79 7.62
N ARG A 531 12.31 -24.89 8.52
CA ARG A 531 10.99 -24.87 9.15
C ARG A 531 9.98 -24.29 8.17
N TRP A 532 9.61 -25.08 7.15
CA TRP A 532 8.78 -24.66 6.03
C TRP A 532 7.43 -24.07 6.45
N ASN A 533 6.77 -24.69 7.43
CA ASN A 533 5.50 -24.20 7.93
C ASN A 533 5.64 -22.80 8.51
N ASP A 534 6.67 -22.55 9.32
CA ASP A 534 6.94 -21.23 9.88
C ASP A 534 7.24 -20.20 8.78
N GLN A 535 8.06 -20.59 7.79
CA GLN A 535 8.36 -19.73 6.66
C GLN A 535 7.10 -19.32 5.89
N PHE A 536 6.17 -20.26 5.64
CA PHE A 536 4.90 -19.95 4.97
C PHE A 536 4.00 -19.09 5.87
N ASN A 537 3.83 -19.45 7.13
CA ASN A 537 2.94 -18.75 8.07
C ASN A 537 3.41 -17.31 8.35
N LEU A 538 4.71 -17.05 8.30
CA LEU A 538 5.30 -15.72 8.40
C LEU A 538 5.20 -14.91 7.10
N ALA A 539 4.92 -15.54 5.94
CA ALA A 539 4.79 -14.83 4.66
C ALA A 539 3.57 -13.89 4.65
N LEU A 540 3.63 -12.85 3.81
CA LEU A 540 2.48 -11.95 3.57
C LEU A 540 1.30 -12.71 2.97
N ASP A 541 1.58 -13.69 2.12
CA ASP A 541 0.61 -14.59 1.50
C ASP A 541 1.03 -16.05 1.72
N PRO A 542 0.63 -16.64 2.86
CA PRO A 542 1.00 -18.01 3.21
C PRO A 542 0.54 -19.06 2.20
N VAL A 543 -0.65 -18.84 1.63
CA VAL A 543 -1.27 -19.77 0.68
C VAL A 543 -0.46 -19.85 -0.61
N THR A 544 -0.10 -18.70 -1.18
CA THR A 544 0.72 -18.62 -2.40
C THR A 544 2.14 -19.16 -2.15
N ALA A 545 2.74 -18.82 -1.01
CA ALA A 545 4.07 -19.30 -0.67
C ALA A 545 4.12 -20.84 -0.59
N ARG A 546 3.15 -21.45 0.07
CA ARG A 546 3.00 -22.90 0.16
C ARG A 546 2.76 -23.53 -1.21
N ALA A 547 1.83 -22.98 -1.98
CA ALA A 547 1.48 -23.51 -3.31
C ALA A 547 2.71 -23.56 -4.24
N PHE A 548 3.51 -22.51 -4.28
CA PHE A 548 4.73 -22.48 -5.11
C PHE A 548 5.81 -23.47 -4.64
N HIS A 549 5.95 -23.64 -3.32
CA HIS A 549 6.88 -24.62 -2.80
C HIS A 549 6.46 -26.06 -3.16
N ASP A 550 5.18 -26.36 -3.00
CA ASP A 550 4.64 -27.72 -3.15
C ASP A 550 4.42 -28.14 -4.61
N GLU A 551 4.35 -27.17 -5.55
CA GLU A 551 4.03 -27.39 -6.98
C GLU A 551 4.94 -28.44 -7.65
N THR A 552 6.21 -28.46 -7.27
CA THR A 552 7.24 -29.31 -7.89
C THR A 552 7.71 -30.46 -7.01
N LEU A 553 7.00 -30.77 -5.91
CA LEU A 553 7.33 -31.78 -4.95
C LEU A 553 6.24 -32.85 -4.87
N ASP A 554 6.54 -34.07 -5.38
CA ASP A 554 5.54 -35.13 -5.59
C ASP A 554 5.08 -35.84 -4.31
N SER A 555 5.81 -35.73 -3.19
CA SER A 555 5.49 -36.43 -1.96
C SER A 555 5.55 -35.53 -0.72
N ASP A 556 4.76 -35.84 0.29
CA ASP A 556 4.77 -35.12 1.56
C ASP A 556 6.14 -35.18 2.26
N ALA A 557 6.87 -36.25 2.10
CA ALA A 557 8.23 -36.36 2.61
C ALA A 557 9.19 -35.39 1.91
N SER A 558 9.00 -35.13 0.61
CA SER A 558 9.78 -34.15 -0.14
C SER A 558 9.44 -32.71 0.30
N LYS A 559 8.19 -32.43 0.63
CA LYS A 559 7.71 -31.12 1.07
C LYS A 559 8.24 -30.68 2.45
N SER A 560 8.64 -31.64 3.29
CA SER A 560 9.27 -31.41 4.60
C SER A 560 10.78 -31.53 4.60
N SER A 561 11.40 -31.72 3.44
CA SER A 561 12.85 -31.95 3.31
C SER A 561 13.68 -30.69 3.54
N HIS A 562 14.95 -30.89 3.91
CA HIS A 562 15.95 -29.83 4.07
C HIS A 562 16.51 -29.32 2.73
N PHE A 563 15.64 -29.18 1.73
CA PHE A 563 15.93 -28.55 0.42
C PHE A 563 14.61 -28.23 -0.30
N CYS A 564 14.65 -27.36 -1.30
CA CYS A 564 13.55 -27.13 -2.23
C CYS A 564 13.93 -27.59 -3.64
N SER A 565 12.96 -27.61 -4.56
CA SER A 565 13.17 -28.03 -5.94
C SER A 565 14.19 -27.18 -6.72
N MET A 566 14.44 -25.93 -6.31
CA MET A 566 15.40 -25.04 -6.97
C MET A 566 16.83 -25.60 -6.93
N CYS A 567 17.32 -26.01 -5.76
CA CYS A 567 18.69 -26.50 -5.57
C CYS A 567 18.78 -28.01 -5.53
N GLY A 568 17.71 -28.72 -5.13
CA GLY A 568 17.73 -30.14 -4.85
C GLY A 568 18.58 -30.50 -3.63
N PRO A 569 18.69 -31.81 -3.33
CA PRO A 569 19.24 -32.27 -2.05
C PRO A 569 20.76 -32.07 -1.88
N LYS A 570 21.51 -31.86 -2.99
CA LYS A 570 22.99 -31.79 -2.95
C LYS A 570 23.58 -30.41 -3.17
N PHE A 571 22.78 -29.42 -3.57
CA PHE A 571 23.26 -28.09 -3.95
C PHE A 571 22.65 -26.97 -3.13
N CYS A 572 21.91 -27.27 -2.08
CA CYS A 572 21.34 -26.26 -1.20
C CYS A 572 22.44 -25.61 -0.36
N SER A 573 22.70 -24.33 -0.59
CA SER A 573 23.75 -23.58 0.11
C SER A 573 23.52 -23.50 1.62
N MET A 574 22.27 -23.45 2.07
CA MET A 574 21.92 -23.44 3.50
C MET A 574 22.25 -24.80 4.13
N LYS A 575 21.91 -25.90 3.48
CA LYS A 575 22.26 -27.25 3.96
C LYS A 575 23.77 -27.45 4.01
N ILE A 576 24.51 -27.06 2.98
CA ILE A 576 25.96 -27.09 2.96
C ILE A 576 26.55 -26.24 4.10
N THR A 577 25.99 -25.07 4.38
CA THR A 577 26.44 -24.21 5.47
C THR A 577 26.16 -24.83 6.85
N GLU A 578 25.01 -25.48 7.00
CA GLU A 578 24.67 -26.26 8.22
C GLU A 578 25.69 -27.39 8.44
N ASP A 579 25.98 -28.16 7.40
CA ASP A 579 26.97 -29.24 7.44
C ASP A 579 28.37 -28.69 7.79
N VAL A 580 28.76 -27.54 7.26
CA VAL A 580 30.04 -26.87 7.61
C VAL A 580 30.07 -26.47 9.08
N ARG A 581 28.98 -25.94 9.63
CA ARG A 581 28.89 -25.58 11.05
C ARG A 581 29.00 -26.81 11.95
N ALA A 582 28.23 -27.87 11.63
CA ALA A 582 28.28 -29.13 12.37
C ALA A 582 29.69 -29.72 12.36
N TYR A 583 30.35 -29.76 11.20
CA TYR A 583 31.72 -30.22 11.07
C TYR A 583 32.71 -29.38 11.90
N ALA A 584 32.56 -28.07 11.92
CA ALA A 584 33.40 -27.17 12.72
C ALA A 584 33.23 -27.43 14.23
N GLU A 585 31.99 -27.60 14.69
CA GLU A 585 31.69 -27.96 16.08
C GLU A 585 32.25 -29.29 16.50
N GLU A 586 32.06 -30.35 15.68
CA GLU A 586 32.56 -31.69 15.95
C GLU A 586 34.10 -31.75 16.04
N ASN A 587 34.77 -30.92 15.27
CA ASN A 587 36.24 -30.89 15.24
C ASN A 587 36.85 -29.81 16.12
N GLY A 588 36.03 -29.08 16.89
CA GLY A 588 36.49 -28.02 17.79
C GLY A 588 37.05 -26.79 17.08
N TYR A 589 36.66 -26.58 15.80
CA TYR A 589 37.01 -25.38 15.07
C TYR A 589 36.08 -24.24 15.47
N GLY A 590 36.62 -23.13 15.97
CA GLY A 590 35.83 -21.92 16.17
C GLY A 590 35.36 -21.34 14.83
N ILE A 591 34.17 -20.76 14.82
CA ILE A 591 33.60 -20.03 13.66
C ILE A 591 33.66 -18.51 13.87
N ASP A 592 34.31 -18.04 14.91
CA ASP A 592 34.53 -16.63 15.18
C ASP A 592 35.70 -16.04 14.37
N GLU A 593 35.82 -14.73 14.37
CA GLU A 593 36.86 -14.01 13.62
C GLU A 593 38.30 -14.40 14.04
N GLU A 594 38.49 -14.74 15.30
CA GLU A 594 39.78 -15.15 15.83
C GLU A 594 40.18 -16.54 15.34
N ALA A 595 39.25 -17.48 15.33
CA ALA A 595 39.47 -18.82 14.80
C ALA A 595 39.74 -18.81 13.29
N ILE A 596 39.02 -17.96 12.53
CA ILE A 596 39.25 -17.77 11.08
C ILE A 596 40.68 -17.22 10.86
N LYS A 597 41.10 -16.20 11.62
CA LYS A 597 42.45 -15.66 11.53
C LYS A 597 43.51 -16.68 11.90
N ALA A 598 43.29 -17.47 12.95
CA ALA A 598 44.19 -18.55 13.35
C ALA A 598 44.35 -19.61 12.25
N GLY A 599 43.23 -20.07 11.67
CA GLY A 599 43.23 -21.01 10.55
C GLY A 599 43.92 -20.47 9.29
N MET A 600 43.67 -19.20 8.94
CA MET A 600 44.38 -18.54 7.84
C MET A 600 45.89 -18.44 8.08
N ASN A 601 46.33 -18.15 9.30
CA ASN A 601 47.73 -18.10 9.65
C ASN A 601 48.38 -19.48 9.56
N GLU A 602 47.72 -20.52 10.09
CA GLU A 602 48.18 -21.89 9.99
C GLU A 602 48.33 -22.35 8.52
N MET A 603 47.31 -22.06 7.68
CA MET A 603 47.40 -22.40 6.26
C MET A 603 48.47 -21.58 5.52
N SER A 604 48.71 -20.32 5.94
CA SER A 604 49.79 -19.48 5.41
C SER A 604 51.16 -20.03 5.76
N GLU A 605 51.33 -20.56 6.99
CA GLU A 605 52.58 -21.22 7.39
C GLU A 605 52.79 -22.55 6.63
N LYS A 606 51.79 -23.39 6.54
CA LYS A 606 51.83 -24.62 5.73
C LYS A 606 52.16 -24.31 4.27
N TYR A 607 51.61 -23.26 3.69
CA TYR A 607 51.89 -22.82 2.32
C TYR A 607 53.39 -22.42 2.17
N LYS A 608 53.94 -21.69 3.13
CA LYS A 608 55.35 -21.35 3.14
C LYS A 608 56.26 -22.56 3.29
N GLU A 609 55.91 -23.51 4.18
CA GLU A 609 56.62 -24.76 4.40
C GLU A 609 56.63 -25.65 3.14
N MET A 610 55.54 -25.64 2.37
CA MET A 610 55.42 -26.33 1.08
C MET A 610 56.09 -25.61 -0.09
N GLY A 611 56.91 -24.63 0.17
CA GLY A 611 57.70 -23.92 -0.85
C GLY A 611 56.85 -23.01 -1.78
N ASN A 612 55.77 -22.44 -1.26
CA ASN A 612 54.85 -21.55 -1.97
C ASN A 612 54.11 -22.24 -3.15
N GLN A 613 53.81 -23.51 -3.07
CA GLN A 613 53.03 -24.25 -4.07
C GLN A 613 51.58 -24.46 -3.59
N LEU A 614 50.60 -24.07 -4.41
CA LEU A 614 49.17 -24.15 -4.10
C LEU A 614 48.58 -25.53 -4.39
N TYR A 615 49.26 -26.34 -5.20
CA TYR A 615 48.79 -27.69 -5.60
C TYR A 615 49.80 -28.76 -5.23
N LEU A 616 49.36 -29.74 -4.49
CA LEU A 616 50.15 -30.95 -4.21
C LEU A 616 50.34 -31.73 -5.50
N LYS A 617 51.56 -32.16 -5.80
CA LYS A 617 51.89 -32.94 -6.99
C LYS A 617 51.40 -34.42 -6.92
N ASP A 618 50.99 -34.88 -5.74
CA ASP A 618 50.55 -36.29 -5.54
C ASP A 618 49.13 -36.27 -4.95
N VAL A 619 48.15 -36.39 -5.85
CA VAL A 619 46.72 -36.50 -5.51
C VAL A 619 46.32 -37.97 -5.16
N GLU A 620 47.27 -38.90 -5.19
CA GLU A 620 46.98 -40.33 -5.00
C GLU A 620 46.65 -40.76 -3.54
N ASN A 621 46.79 -39.89 -2.55
CA ASN A 621 46.52 -40.20 -1.14
C ASN A 621 45.62 -39.23 -0.38
N ILE A 622 44.82 -38.42 -1.08
CA ILE A 622 43.76 -37.69 -0.40
C ILE A 622 42.56 -38.63 -0.28
N VAL A 623 42.41 -39.25 0.87
CA VAL A 623 41.15 -39.87 1.26
C VAL A 623 40.09 -38.77 1.20
N ASN A 624 39.21 -38.89 0.23
CA ASN A 624 38.10 -37.95 0.05
C ASN A 624 37.24 -38.01 1.34
N PRO A 625 37.11 -36.94 2.12
CA PRO A 625 36.33 -36.97 3.35
C PRO A 625 34.86 -37.31 3.10
N LEU A 626 34.41 -37.34 1.83
CA LEU A 626 33.06 -37.68 1.44
C LEU A 626 32.81 -39.17 1.16
N ASP A 627 33.85 -40.02 1.19
CA ASP A 627 33.68 -41.46 1.00
C ASP A 627 33.06 -42.20 2.21
N GLY A 628 32.84 -41.51 3.32
CA GLY A 628 32.15 -42.01 4.52
C GLY A 628 30.66 -41.68 4.60
N LEU A 629 30.12 -40.87 3.68
CA LEU A 629 28.72 -40.41 3.72
C LEU A 629 27.81 -41.15 2.71
N ALA A 630 28.27 -42.22 2.10
CA ALA A 630 27.47 -43.07 1.23
C ALA A 630 27.19 -44.44 1.90
N ALA A 631 26.35 -44.42 2.96
CA ALA A 631 25.67 -45.60 3.47
C ALA A 631 24.30 -45.23 4.01
#